data_c39cf1ba095ac79e5882a252482a9c4c
#
_entry.id   c39cf1ba095ac79e5882a252482a9c4c
#
_cell.length_a   1.000
_cell.length_b   1.000
_cell.length_c   1.000
_cell.angle_alpha   90.00
_cell.angle_beta   90.00
_cell.angle_gamma   90.00
#
_symmetry.space_group_name_H-M   'P 1'
#
loop_
_entity.id
_entity.type
_entity.pdbx_description
1 polymer ?
#
loop_
_entity_poly.entity_id
_entity_poly.type
_entity_poly.pdbx_seq_one_letter_code
_entity_poly.pdbx_strand_id
1 'polypeptide(L)'
;MLFRSLILAWFVYMGGYIHNLQQRFRAQRESLRQAHDRLASIAIRDELTDLFNRRHFLERLEEELSRTDREHIPLHIAVVDLDHFKSINDTYGHPAGDEVLKRFAALASQCLRRSDVLARYGGEEFVVLFPQSDHADCEAAMTRLKEKFAEQRYDFDPSLRITLSCGLAGHHWGESALAFIERADQALYQAKAAGRDTLRSSCARAPVSGASASGYPCRPN
;
A
#
# COMPACT_ATOMS: atom_id res chain seq x y z
N MET A 1 48.59 -47.32 -7.81
CA MET A 1 47.20 -47.44 -7.33
C MET A 1 46.90 -46.54 -6.11
N LEU A 2 47.75 -46.53 -5.09
CA LEU A 2 47.55 -45.72 -3.84
C LEU A 2 47.30 -44.23 -4.07
N PHE A 3 47.99 -43.58 -5.01
CA PHE A 3 47.85 -42.14 -5.28
C PHE A 3 46.43 -41.74 -5.82
N ARG A 4 45.82 -42.58 -6.66
CA ARG A 4 44.47 -42.35 -7.17
C ARG A 4 43.42 -42.48 -6.09
N SER A 5 43.60 -43.41 -5.13
CA SER A 5 42.67 -43.59 -4.01
C SER A 5 42.73 -42.41 -3.03
N LEU A 6 43.89 -41.83 -2.79
CA LEU A 6 44.09 -40.64 -1.95
C LEU A 6 43.41 -39.40 -2.56
N ILE A 7 43.52 -39.22 -3.87
CA ILE A 7 42.87 -38.10 -4.56
C ILE A 7 41.34 -38.22 -4.47
N LEU A 8 40.79 -39.42 -4.72
CA LEU A 8 39.35 -39.66 -4.62
C LEU A 8 38.84 -39.41 -3.19
N ALA A 9 39.55 -39.91 -2.17
CA ALA A 9 39.21 -39.68 -0.76
C ALA A 9 39.23 -38.17 -0.42
N TRP A 10 40.19 -37.42 -0.93
CA TRP A 10 40.25 -35.98 -0.76
C TRP A 10 39.09 -35.25 -1.40
N PHE A 11 38.67 -35.63 -2.64
CA PHE A 11 37.52 -35.05 -3.31
C PHE A 11 36.23 -35.34 -2.57
N VAL A 12 36.02 -36.55 -2.06
CA VAL A 12 34.85 -36.90 -1.25
C VAL A 12 34.82 -36.10 0.05
N TYR A 13 35.94 -36.01 0.76
CA TYR A 13 36.07 -35.22 1.99
C TYR A 13 35.78 -33.74 1.73
N MET A 14 36.41 -33.17 0.67
CA MET A 14 36.20 -31.78 0.32
C MET A 14 34.78 -31.50 -0.13
N GLY A 15 34.16 -32.40 -0.91
CA GLY A 15 32.75 -32.31 -1.29
C GLY A 15 31.80 -32.29 -0.06
N GLY A 16 32.05 -33.19 0.89
CA GLY A 16 31.32 -33.24 2.16
C GLY A 16 31.51 -31.97 3.01
N TYR A 17 32.75 -31.47 3.07
CA TYR A 17 33.07 -30.21 3.77
C TYR A 17 32.33 -29.01 3.16
N ILE A 18 32.41 -28.85 1.82
CA ILE A 18 31.71 -27.77 1.09
C ILE A 18 30.20 -27.88 1.29
N HIS A 19 29.64 -29.09 1.19
CA HIS A 19 28.21 -29.32 1.40
C HIS A 19 27.77 -28.90 2.81
N ASN A 20 28.52 -29.32 3.85
CA ASN A 20 28.24 -28.93 5.23
C ASN A 20 28.34 -27.41 5.45
N LEU A 21 29.37 -26.78 4.85
CA LEU A 21 29.54 -25.33 4.91
C LEU A 21 28.33 -24.60 4.27
N GLN A 22 27.90 -25.06 3.08
CA GLN A 22 26.73 -24.52 2.41
C GLN A 22 25.44 -24.67 3.24
N GLN A 23 25.25 -25.81 3.88
CA GLN A 23 24.10 -26.03 4.78
C GLN A 23 24.11 -25.06 5.97
N ARG A 24 25.28 -24.86 6.60
CA ARG A 24 25.42 -23.88 7.70
C ARG A 24 25.10 -22.45 7.25
N PHE A 25 25.60 -22.03 6.08
CA PHE A 25 25.28 -20.70 5.53
C PHE A 25 23.79 -20.55 5.23
N ARG A 26 23.13 -21.58 4.69
CA ARG A 26 21.69 -21.55 4.43
C ARG A 26 20.90 -21.45 5.74
N ALA A 27 21.27 -22.23 6.76
CA ALA A 27 20.62 -22.19 8.07
C ALA A 27 20.80 -20.81 8.75
N GLN A 28 21.99 -20.23 8.70
CA GLN A 28 22.24 -18.89 9.24
C GLN A 28 21.43 -17.80 8.51
N ARG A 29 21.38 -17.86 7.18
CA ARG A 29 20.56 -16.93 6.38
C ARG A 29 19.09 -17.03 6.73
N GLU A 30 18.57 -18.25 6.88
CA GLU A 30 17.18 -18.47 7.23
C GLU A 30 16.87 -17.98 8.66
N SER A 31 17.73 -18.25 9.63
CA SER A 31 17.60 -17.75 10.99
C SER A 31 17.63 -16.21 11.04
N LEU A 32 18.55 -15.58 10.29
CA LEU A 32 18.63 -14.12 10.22
C LEU A 32 17.38 -13.52 9.56
N ARG A 33 16.89 -14.15 8.49
CA ARG A 33 15.65 -13.75 7.83
C ARG A 33 14.45 -13.84 8.77
N GLN A 34 14.31 -14.96 9.49
CA GLN A 34 13.23 -15.13 10.48
C GLN A 34 13.33 -14.11 11.63
N ALA A 35 14.54 -13.78 12.10
CA ALA A 35 14.74 -12.74 13.10
C ALA A 35 14.36 -11.35 12.54
N HIS A 36 14.74 -11.03 11.32
CA HIS A 36 14.38 -9.81 10.63
C HIS A 36 12.85 -9.73 10.43
N ASP A 37 12.19 -10.81 9.96
CA ASP A 37 10.74 -10.86 9.75
C ASP A 37 9.98 -10.70 11.08
N ARG A 38 10.52 -11.24 12.18
CA ARG A 38 9.96 -11.01 13.54
C ARG A 38 10.10 -9.55 13.97
N LEU A 39 11.24 -8.93 13.76
CA LEU A 39 11.44 -7.50 14.08
C LEU A 39 10.56 -6.62 13.19
N ALA A 40 10.50 -6.89 11.89
CA ALA A 40 9.61 -6.21 10.96
C ALA A 40 8.13 -6.41 11.33
N SER A 41 7.77 -7.57 11.91
CA SER A 41 6.42 -7.83 12.39
C SER A 41 6.03 -7.02 13.64
N ILE A 42 6.97 -6.45 14.35
CA ILE A 42 6.74 -5.55 15.50
C ILE A 42 6.72 -4.08 15.04
N ALA A 43 7.35 -3.78 13.91
CA ALA A 43 7.33 -2.42 13.36
C ALA A 43 5.90 -2.02 12.95
N ILE A 44 5.55 -0.80 13.26
CA ILE A 44 4.26 -0.19 12.91
C ILE A 44 4.39 0.62 11.62
N ARG A 45 5.62 1.00 11.26
CA ARG A 45 5.92 1.89 10.16
C ARG A 45 6.67 1.18 9.03
N ASP A 46 6.55 1.74 7.83
CA ASP A 46 7.34 1.40 6.66
C ASP A 46 8.70 2.12 6.73
N GLU A 47 9.79 1.37 6.58
CA GLU A 47 11.17 1.89 6.75
C GLU A 47 11.55 2.96 5.72
N LEU A 48 10.96 2.93 4.52
CA LEU A 48 11.29 3.87 3.46
C LEU A 48 10.56 5.19 3.60
N THR A 49 9.26 5.13 3.92
CA THR A 49 8.35 6.28 3.87
C THR A 49 7.97 6.83 5.23
N ASP A 50 8.29 6.13 6.32
CA ASP A 50 7.86 6.41 7.70
C ASP A 50 6.33 6.49 7.90
N LEU A 51 5.55 6.09 6.92
CA LEU A 51 4.12 5.92 7.04
C LEU A 51 3.77 4.66 7.83
N PHE A 52 2.53 4.51 8.24
CA PHE A 52 2.08 3.22 8.76
C PHE A 52 2.26 2.13 7.69
N ASN A 53 2.58 0.93 8.14
CA ASN A 53 2.66 -0.22 7.24
C ASN A 53 1.29 -0.89 7.07
N ARG A 54 1.20 -1.80 6.10
CA ARG A 54 -0.02 -2.55 5.78
C ARG A 54 -0.66 -3.23 7.00
N ARG A 55 0.17 -3.82 7.87
CA ARG A 55 -0.35 -4.54 9.05
C ARG A 55 -1.05 -3.61 10.01
N HIS A 56 -0.39 -2.53 10.40
CA HIS A 56 -0.97 -1.53 11.30
C HIS A 56 -2.23 -0.90 10.70
N PHE A 57 -2.23 -0.66 9.39
CA PHE A 57 -3.42 -0.17 8.69
C PHE A 57 -4.61 -1.14 8.85
N LEU A 58 -4.42 -2.44 8.66
CA LEU A 58 -5.49 -3.43 8.80
C LEU A 58 -6.02 -3.51 10.24
N GLU A 59 -5.13 -3.44 11.23
CA GLU A 59 -5.52 -3.37 12.65
C GLU A 59 -6.40 -2.13 12.92
N ARG A 60 -5.98 -0.97 12.43
CA ARG A 60 -6.74 0.29 12.56
C ARG A 60 -8.05 0.25 11.82
N LEU A 61 -8.10 -0.35 10.64
CA LEU A 61 -9.33 -0.52 9.86
C LEU A 61 -10.37 -1.34 10.62
N GLU A 62 -9.99 -2.47 11.22
CA GLU A 62 -10.89 -3.30 12.02
C GLU A 62 -11.42 -2.57 13.25
N GLU A 63 -10.58 -1.78 13.94
CA GLU A 63 -10.99 -0.93 15.05
C GLU A 63 -12.03 0.12 14.62
N GLU A 64 -11.78 0.84 13.52
CA GLU A 64 -12.69 1.86 13.02
C GLU A 64 -13.98 1.27 12.46
N LEU A 65 -13.96 0.10 11.81
CA LEU A 65 -15.17 -0.62 11.39
C LEU A 65 -16.05 -0.95 12.59
N SER A 66 -15.46 -1.53 13.64
CA SER A 66 -16.18 -1.87 14.87
C SER A 66 -16.78 -0.64 15.55
N ARG A 67 -16.12 0.50 15.47
CA ARG A 67 -16.60 1.77 16.00
C ARG A 67 -17.71 2.34 15.14
N THR A 68 -17.53 2.35 13.84
CA THR A 68 -18.48 2.85 12.84
C THR A 68 -19.82 2.11 12.93
N ASP A 69 -19.79 0.79 13.04
CA ASP A 69 -21.00 -0.04 13.16
C ASP A 69 -21.77 0.23 14.47
N ARG A 70 -21.08 0.58 15.56
CA ARG A 70 -21.74 0.92 16.84
C ARG A 70 -22.29 2.34 16.89
N GLU A 71 -21.50 3.30 16.38
CA GLU A 71 -21.79 4.73 16.54
C GLU A 71 -22.54 5.31 15.34
N HIS A 72 -22.72 4.54 14.28
CA HIS A 72 -23.36 4.95 13.02
C HIS A 72 -22.73 6.20 12.40
N ILE A 73 -21.41 6.29 12.46
CA ILE A 73 -20.61 7.38 11.87
C ILE A 73 -20.05 6.98 10.50
N PRO A 74 -19.84 7.93 9.58
CA PRO A 74 -19.31 7.62 8.27
C PRO A 74 -17.83 7.20 8.35
N LEU A 75 -17.45 6.25 7.49
CA LEU A 75 -16.08 5.80 7.31
C LEU A 75 -15.81 5.63 5.82
N HIS A 76 -14.67 6.14 5.34
CA HIS A 76 -14.25 6.01 3.95
C HIS A 76 -12.82 5.48 3.87
N ILE A 77 -12.53 4.82 2.76
CA ILE A 77 -11.18 4.34 2.41
C ILE A 77 -10.84 4.78 1.00
N ALA A 78 -9.60 5.23 0.79
CA ALA A 78 -9.02 5.43 -0.53
C ALA A 78 -7.83 4.51 -0.74
N VAL A 79 -7.80 3.82 -1.87
CA VAL A 79 -6.63 3.07 -2.35
C VAL A 79 -5.99 3.88 -3.47
N VAL A 80 -4.69 4.11 -3.35
CA VAL A 80 -3.91 4.98 -4.24
C VAL A 80 -2.77 4.19 -4.84
N ASP A 81 -2.50 4.41 -6.12
CA ASP A 81 -1.38 3.79 -6.83
C ASP A 81 -0.67 4.86 -7.68
N LEU A 82 0.65 4.88 -7.64
CA LEU A 82 1.45 5.81 -8.41
C LEU A 82 1.56 5.34 -9.86
N ASP A 83 1.04 6.15 -10.77
CA ASP A 83 0.95 5.79 -12.18
C ASP A 83 2.34 5.60 -12.81
N HIS A 84 2.52 4.50 -13.54
CA HIS A 84 3.74 4.17 -14.25
C HIS A 84 5.01 4.08 -13.39
N PHE A 85 4.89 3.81 -12.08
CA PHE A 85 6.02 3.75 -11.15
C PHE A 85 7.10 2.77 -11.57
N LYS A 86 6.72 1.61 -12.12
CA LYS A 86 7.68 0.65 -12.66
C LYS A 86 8.56 1.28 -13.76
N SER A 87 7.99 2.08 -14.65
CA SER A 87 8.74 2.77 -15.70
C SER A 87 9.78 3.76 -15.13
N ILE A 88 9.48 4.37 -14.00
CA ILE A 88 10.42 5.25 -13.29
C ILE A 88 11.62 4.44 -12.80
N ASN A 89 11.36 3.31 -12.13
CA ASN A 89 12.42 2.40 -11.69
C ASN A 89 13.28 1.87 -12.84
N ASP A 90 12.63 1.48 -13.94
CA ASP A 90 13.31 0.91 -15.12
C ASP A 90 14.16 1.97 -15.85
N THR A 91 13.77 3.25 -15.79
CA THR A 91 14.47 4.36 -16.50
C THR A 91 15.54 5.03 -15.64
N TYR A 92 15.24 5.33 -14.37
CA TYR A 92 16.08 6.14 -13.49
C TYR A 92 16.69 5.34 -12.33
N GLY A 93 16.35 4.05 -12.22
CA GLY A 93 16.80 3.16 -11.15
C GLY A 93 15.99 3.26 -9.86
N HIS A 94 16.14 2.25 -8.99
CA HIS A 94 15.43 2.18 -7.71
C HIS A 94 15.63 3.39 -6.78
N PRO A 95 16.81 4.04 -6.71
CA PRO A 95 16.96 5.23 -5.88
C PRO A 95 16.03 6.38 -6.26
N ALA A 96 15.74 6.56 -7.56
CA ALA A 96 14.79 7.56 -8.04
C ALA A 96 13.35 7.19 -7.64
N GLY A 97 12.97 5.91 -7.76
CA GLY A 97 11.69 5.42 -7.27
C GLY A 97 11.51 5.62 -5.76
N ASP A 98 12.55 5.35 -4.98
CA ASP A 98 12.55 5.59 -3.53
C ASP A 98 12.34 7.08 -3.19
N GLU A 99 12.94 7.98 -3.95
CA GLU A 99 12.72 9.43 -3.80
C GLU A 99 11.26 9.80 -4.09
N VAL A 100 10.67 9.25 -5.16
CA VAL A 100 9.25 9.47 -5.50
C VAL A 100 8.33 9.02 -4.38
N LEU A 101 8.56 7.81 -3.83
CA LEU A 101 7.77 7.28 -2.72
C LEU A 101 7.86 8.15 -1.45
N LYS A 102 9.06 8.62 -1.10
CA LYS A 102 9.29 9.52 0.04
C LYS A 102 8.60 10.87 -0.16
N ARG A 103 8.70 11.45 -1.37
CA ARG A 103 8.04 12.73 -1.69
C ARG A 103 6.52 12.61 -1.66
N PHE A 104 5.96 11.51 -2.19
CA PHE A 104 4.54 11.24 -2.08
C PHE A 104 4.09 11.14 -0.62
N ALA A 105 4.80 10.35 0.21
CA ALA A 105 4.49 10.16 1.62
C ALA A 105 4.50 11.49 2.40
N ALA A 106 5.51 12.31 2.20
CA ALA A 106 5.63 13.62 2.83
C ALA A 106 4.50 14.56 2.41
N LEU A 107 4.17 14.61 1.11
CA LEU A 107 3.09 15.44 0.59
C LEU A 107 1.72 14.97 1.08
N ALA A 108 1.45 13.65 1.05
CA ALA A 108 0.20 13.08 1.52
C ALA A 108 -0.03 13.37 3.00
N SER A 109 1.02 13.24 3.83
CA SER A 109 0.96 13.59 5.26
C SER A 109 0.63 15.07 5.52
N GLN A 110 0.99 15.98 4.60
CA GLN A 110 0.64 17.40 4.71
C GLN A 110 -0.78 17.72 4.20
N CYS A 111 -1.29 16.92 3.25
CA CYS A 111 -2.62 17.12 2.65
C CYS A 111 -3.75 16.53 3.49
N LEU A 112 -3.46 15.52 4.30
CA LEU A 112 -4.43 14.78 5.09
C LEU A 112 -4.54 15.35 6.52
N ARG A 113 -5.68 15.09 7.16
CA ARG A 113 -5.94 15.50 8.55
C ARG A 113 -5.18 14.56 9.50
N ARG A 114 -4.93 15.03 10.72
CA ARG A 114 -4.28 14.21 11.76
C ARG A 114 -5.13 12.98 12.18
N SER A 115 -6.44 13.04 11.97
CA SER A 115 -7.37 11.93 12.20
C SER A 115 -7.30 10.85 11.13
N ASP A 116 -6.82 11.19 9.93
CA ASP A 116 -6.77 10.27 8.82
C ASP A 116 -5.58 9.32 8.99
N VAL A 117 -5.76 8.06 8.61
CA VAL A 117 -4.71 7.04 8.72
C VAL A 117 -4.14 6.79 7.35
N LEU A 118 -2.90 7.25 7.13
CA LEU A 118 -2.16 7.04 5.88
C LEU A 118 -1.16 5.91 6.07
N ALA A 119 -1.17 4.95 5.15
CA ALA A 119 -0.26 3.81 5.19
C ALA A 119 0.28 3.45 3.79
N ARG A 120 1.47 2.88 3.77
CA ARG A 120 2.00 2.20 2.58
C ARG A 120 1.51 0.75 2.59
N TYR A 121 0.73 0.40 1.56
CA TYR A 121 0.04 -0.89 1.49
C TYR A 121 0.84 -1.94 0.70
N GLY A 122 1.59 -1.50 -0.31
CA GLY A 122 2.44 -2.31 -1.18
C GLY A 122 3.63 -1.52 -1.71
N GLY A 123 4.24 -1.98 -2.77
CA GLY A 123 5.39 -1.33 -3.40
C GLY A 123 5.16 0.15 -3.71
N GLU A 124 4.19 0.42 -4.56
CA GLU A 124 3.78 1.75 -5.03
C GLU A 124 2.33 2.10 -4.63
N GLU A 125 1.73 1.25 -3.78
CA GLU A 125 0.36 1.36 -3.33
C GLU A 125 0.28 1.96 -1.94
N PHE A 126 -0.62 2.90 -1.77
CA PHE A 126 -0.92 3.57 -0.51
C PHE A 126 -2.41 3.48 -0.21
N VAL A 127 -2.75 3.55 1.07
CA VAL A 127 -4.14 3.55 1.53
C VAL A 127 -4.35 4.68 2.52
N VAL A 128 -5.52 5.27 2.46
CA VAL A 128 -5.96 6.30 3.41
C VAL A 128 -7.30 5.87 3.99
N LEU A 129 -7.39 5.85 5.32
CA LEU A 129 -8.64 5.67 6.03
C LEU A 129 -9.11 7.03 6.54
N PHE A 130 -10.37 7.36 6.33
CA PHE A 130 -11.00 8.62 6.71
C PHE A 130 -12.11 8.37 7.74
N PRO A 131 -11.77 8.33 9.03
CA PRO A 131 -12.78 8.24 10.08
C PRO A 131 -13.63 9.50 10.16
N GLN A 132 -14.93 9.34 10.38
CA GLN A 132 -15.86 10.44 10.61
C GLN A 132 -15.86 11.53 9.51
N SER A 133 -15.62 11.12 8.27
CA SER A 133 -15.56 12.04 7.13
C SER A 133 -16.66 11.67 6.13
N ASP A 134 -17.27 12.67 5.53
CA ASP A 134 -18.21 12.44 4.44
C ASP A 134 -17.50 12.18 3.10
N HIS A 135 -18.27 11.73 2.11
CA HIS A 135 -17.71 11.37 0.81
C HIS A 135 -17.07 12.58 0.10
N ALA A 136 -17.71 13.73 0.15
CA ALA A 136 -17.25 14.94 -0.53
C ALA A 136 -15.93 15.47 0.07
N ASP A 137 -15.80 15.42 1.39
CA ASP A 137 -14.55 15.77 2.08
C ASP A 137 -13.39 14.85 1.67
N CYS A 138 -13.65 13.54 1.60
CA CYS A 138 -12.65 12.55 1.18
C CYS A 138 -12.24 12.75 -0.29
N GLU A 139 -13.20 12.95 -1.17
CA GLU A 139 -12.97 13.23 -2.59
C GLU A 139 -12.17 14.52 -2.79
N ALA A 140 -12.52 15.59 -2.09
CA ALA A 140 -11.78 16.85 -2.14
C ALA A 140 -10.34 16.71 -1.61
N ALA A 141 -10.13 15.93 -0.54
CA ALA A 141 -8.80 15.67 0.00
C ALA A 141 -7.92 14.90 -1.00
N MET A 142 -8.47 13.85 -1.63
CA MET A 142 -7.75 13.04 -2.60
C MET A 142 -7.50 13.79 -3.92
N THR A 143 -8.44 14.60 -4.37
CA THR A 143 -8.27 15.47 -5.55
C THR A 143 -7.14 16.48 -5.32
N ARG A 144 -7.14 17.16 -4.19
CA ARG A 144 -6.07 18.10 -3.81
C ARG A 144 -4.70 17.42 -3.73
N LEU A 145 -4.63 16.19 -3.17
CA LEU A 145 -3.40 15.42 -3.11
C LEU A 145 -2.91 15.07 -4.51
N LYS A 146 -3.79 14.59 -5.39
CA LYS A 146 -3.48 14.26 -6.78
C LYS A 146 -2.92 15.45 -7.54
N GLU A 147 -3.58 16.62 -7.47
CA GLU A 147 -3.14 17.85 -8.14
C GLU A 147 -1.75 18.27 -7.66
N LYS A 148 -1.55 18.36 -6.35
CA LYS A 148 -0.25 18.76 -5.77
C LYS A 148 0.85 17.76 -6.07
N PHE A 149 0.54 16.46 -6.16
CA PHE A 149 1.54 15.45 -6.50
C PHE A 149 1.98 15.58 -7.96
N ALA A 150 1.07 15.85 -8.88
CA ALA A 150 1.39 16.10 -10.29
C ALA A 150 2.25 17.36 -10.53
N GLU A 151 2.27 18.29 -9.56
CA GLU A 151 3.11 19.51 -9.61
C GLU A 151 4.52 19.29 -9.06
N GLN A 152 4.80 18.14 -8.43
CA GLN A 152 6.13 17.86 -7.87
C GLN A 152 7.20 17.87 -8.96
N ARG A 153 8.40 18.32 -8.58
CA ARG A 153 9.58 18.32 -9.46
C ARG A 153 10.65 17.43 -8.81
N TYR A 154 11.39 16.72 -9.63
CA TYR A 154 12.41 15.77 -9.20
C TYR A 154 13.77 16.21 -9.70
N ASP A 155 14.81 16.11 -8.85
CA ASP A 155 16.15 16.58 -9.18
C ASP A 155 16.79 15.76 -10.30
N PHE A 156 16.43 14.47 -10.38
CA PHE A 156 16.92 13.55 -11.42
C PHE A 156 16.27 13.80 -12.79
N ASP A 157 15.07 14.40 -12.86
CA ASP A 157 14.42 14.90 -14.07
C ASP A 157 13.37 15.96 -13.71
N PRO A 158 13.71 17.26 -13.82
CA PRO A 158 12.76 18.35 -13.52
C PRO A 158 11.55 18.43 -14.47
N SER A 159 11.61 17.77 -15.63
CA SER A 159 10.51 17.71 -16.60
C SER A 159 9.53 16.59 -16.34
N LEU A 160 9.93 15.59 -15.53
CA LEU A 160 9.12 14.43 -15.22
C LEU A 160 7.87 14.85 -14.42
N ARG A 161 6.73 14.39 -14.90
CA ARG A 161 5.45 14.52 -14.21
C ARG A 161 4.94 13.13 -13.84
N ILE A 162 4.74 12.91 -12.56
CA ILE A 162 4.22 11.66 -12.01
C ILE A 162 2.81 11.92 -11.52
N THR A 163 1.88 11.05 -11.92
CA THR A 163 0.47 11.11 -11.53
C THR A 163 0.10 9.95 -10.62
N LEU A 164 -1.09 9.98 -10.09
CA LEU A 164 -1.65 8.90 -9.31
C LEU A 164 -3.08 8.59 -9.72
N SER A 165 -3.46 7.34 -9.58
CA SER A 165 -4.83 6.88 -9.68
C SER A 165 -5.35 6.55 -8.29
N CYS A 166 -6.63 6.81 -8.04
CA CYS A 166 -7.25 6.63 -6.74
C CYS A 166 -8.63 5.99 -6.86
N GLY A 167 -8.91 4.99 -6.00
CA GLY A 167 -10.22 4.42 -5.80
C GLY A 167 -10.74 4.76 -4.41
N LEU A 168 -11.92 5.38 -4.32
CA LEU A 168 -12.57 5.77 -3.06
C LEU A 168 -13.81 4.91 -2.82
N ALA A 169 -14.00 4.44 -1.59
CA ALA A 169 -15.20 3.73 -1.16
C ALA A 169 -15.68 4.24 0.20
N GLY A 170 -17.01 4.32 0.37
CA GLY A 170 -17.63 4.52 1.68
C GLY A 170 -18.01 3.17 2.30
N HIS A 171 -17.91 3.04 3.61
CA HIS A 171 -18.27 1.82 4.34
C HIS A 171 -19.76 1.49 4.21
N HIS A 172 -20.09 0.22 4.03
CA HIS A 172 -21.43 -0.33 4.12
C HIS A 172 -21.58 -1.08 5.46
N TRP A 173 -22.67 -0.82 6.17
CA TRP A 173 -22.93 -1.46 7.46
C TRP A 173 -22.84 -2.98 7.39
N GLY A 174 -22.00 -3.55 8.27
CA GLY A 174 -21.82 -4.98 8.37
C GLY A 174 -20.95 -5.61 7.28
N GLU A 175 -20.29 -4.81 6.42
CA GLU A 175 -19.31 -5.38 5.50
C GLU A 175 -17.99 -5.68 6.23
N SER A 176 -17.29 -6.70 5.75
CA SER A 176 -15.94 -7.03 6.27
C SER A 176 -14.88 -6.04 5.76
N ALA A 177 -13.77 -5.91 6.50
CA ALA A 177 -12.62 -5.13 6.07
C ALA A 177 -12.15 -5.49 4.66
N LEU A 178 -12.13 -6.79 4.34
CA LEU A 178 -11.73 -7.28 3.01
C LEU A 178 -12.67 -6.78 1.91
N ALA A 179 -13.98 -6.91 2.08
CA ALA A 179 -14.97 -6.45 1.10
C ALA A 179 -14.91 -4.94 0.90
N PHE A 180 -14.65 -4.18 1.99
CA PHE A 180 -14.51 -2.73 1.93
C PHE A 180 -13.28 -2.32 1.12
N ILE A 181 -12.12 -2.95 1.36
CA ILE A 181 -10.89 -2.72 0.58
C ILE A 181 -11.12 -3.11 -0.88
N GLU A 182 -11.71 -4.28 -1.16
CA GLU A 182 -11.97 -4.75 -2.53
C GLU A 182 -12.83 -3.78 -3.35
N ARG A 183 -13.81 -3.10 -2.73
CA ARG A 183 -14.60 -2.07 -3.42
C ARG A 183 -13.78 -0.84 -3.78
N ALA A 184 -12.89 -0.39 -2.91
CA ALA A 184 -11.98 0.69 -3.22
C ALA A 184 -10.99 0.30 -4.31
N ASP A 185 -10.51 -0.94 -4.28
CA ASP A 185 -9.58 -1.50 -5.28
C ASP A 185 -10.24 -1.63 -6.67
N GLN A 186 -11.51 -2.04 -6.72
CA GLN A 186 -12.30 -2.04 -7.96
C GLN A 186 -12.45 -0.63 -8.54
N ALA A 187 -12.66 0.38 -7.69
CA ALA A 187 -12.71 1.78 -8.13
C ALA A 187 -11.34 2.25 -8.64
N LEU A 188 -10.25 1.87 -7.99
CA LEU A 188 -8.89 2.14 -8.48
C LEU A 188 -8.62 1.48 -9.84
N TYR A 189 -9.04 0.23 -10.01
CA TYR A 189 -8.94 -0.45 -11.30
C TYR A 189 -9.68 0.32 -12.42
N GLN A 190 -10.89 0.82 -12.13
CA GLN A 190 -11.65 1.67 -13.06
C GLN A 190 -10.93 2.99 -13.36
N ALA A 191 -10.28 3.60 -12.36
CA ALA A 191 -9.46 4.79 -12.55
C ALA A 191 -8.29 4.51 -13.52
N LYS A 192 -7.56 3.42 -13.30
CA LYS A 192 -6.47 2.98 -14.20
C LYS A 192 -6.97 2.67 -15.63
N ALA A 193 -8.12 2.01 -15.76
CA ALA A 193 -8.73 1.69 -17.06
C ALA A 193 -9.27 2.93 -17.80
N ALA A 194 -9.66 3.98 -17.08
CA ALA A 194 -10.14 5.25 -17.66
C ALA A 194 -9.00 6.18 -18.16
N GLY A 195 -7.75 5.73 -18.10
CA GLY A 195 -6.60 6.50 -18.60
C GLY A 195 -5.68 7.01 -17.50
N ARG A 196 -5.85 6.59 -16.26
CA ARG A 196 -5.06 7.01 -15.09
C ARG A 196 -5.26 8.50 -14.71
N ASP A 197 -4.39 9.04 -13.85
CA ASP A 197 -4.45 10.43 -13.35
C ASP A 197 -5.87 10.85 -12.93
N THR A 198 -6.60 9.97 -12.28
CA THR A 198 -8.00 10.20 -11.94
C THR A 198 -8.40 9.49 -10.65
N LEU A 199 -9.49 9.99 -10.08
CA LEU A 199 -10.18 9.39 -8.94
C LEU A 199 -11.48 8.76 -9.42
N ARG A 200 -11.81 7.57 -8.89
CA ARG A 200 -13.09 6.90 -9.07
C ARG A 200 -13.64 6.49 -7.71
N SER A 201 -14.96 6.62 -7.58
CA SER A 201 -15.66 6.20 -6.37
C SER A 201 -16.51 4.98 -6.65
N SER A 202 -16.44 3.97 -5.76
CA SER A 202 -17.44 2.92 -5.79
C SER A 202 -18.75 3.49 -5.28
N CYS A 203 -19.82 3.47 -6.12
CA CYS A 203 -21.17 3.87 -5.69
C CYS A 203 -21.60 3.03 -4.48
N ALA A 204 -22.07 3.72 -3.43
CA ALA A 204 -22.79 3.06 -2.36
C ALA A 204 -23.98 2.30 -2.96
N ARG A 205 -24.05 0.99 -2.75
CA ARG A 205 -25.27 0.23 -3.03
C ARG A 205 -26.36 0.84 -2.15
N ALA A 206 -27.43 1.37 -2.76
CA ALA A 206 -28.57 1.88 -2.00
C ALA A 206 -28.99 0.83 -0.96
N PRO A 207 -29.29 1.21 0.29
CA PRO A 207 -29.74 0.26 1.29
C PRO A 207 -30.99 -0.46 0.75
N VAL A 208 -30.98 -1.79 0.88
CA VAL A 208 -32.14 -2.63 0.60
C VAL A 208 -33.29 -2.07 1.44
N SER A 209 -34.38 -1.64 0.77
CA SER A 209 -35.51 -0.91 1.32
C SER A 209 -36.06 -1.56 2.58
N GLY A 210 -35.95 -0.87 3.71
CA GLY A 210 -36.52 -1.33 4.98
C GLY A 210 -36.39 -0.38 6.16
N ALA A 211 -35.79 0.81 5.98
CA ALA A 211 -35.82 1.86 7.00
C ALA A 211 -35.60 3.21 6.35
N SER A 212 -36.54 4.12 6.61
CA SER A 212 -36.53 5.51 6.15
C SER A 212 -35.32 6.25 6.76
N ALA A 213 -34.32 6.54 5.94
CA ALA A 213 -33.25 7.48 6.28
C ALA A 213 -32.99 8.40 5.09
N SER A 214 -33.00 9.68 5.36
CA SER A 214 -32.85 10.81 4.45
C SER A 214 -31.68 10.62 3.47
N GLY A 215 -32.03 10.64 2.18
CA GLY A 215 -31.14 10.35 1.09
C GLY A 215 -30.04 11.40 0.87
N TYR A 216 -28.89 10.92 0.48
CA TYR A 216 -27.92 11.67 -0.33
C TYR A 216 -27.88 11.03 -1.73
N PRO A 217 -28.36 11.71 -2.76
CA PRO A 217 -28.28 11.18 -4.12
C PRO A 217 -26.87 11.39 -4.69
N CYS A 218 -26.21 10.32 -5.12
CA CYS A 218 -25.14 10.43 -6.12
C CYS A 218 -25.76 10.99 -7.41
N ARG A 219 -25.31 12.15 -7.88
CA ARG A 219 -25.60 12.61 -9.24
C ARG A 219 -24.56 12.00 -10.18
N PRO A 220 -24.99 11.35 -11.27
CA PRO A 220 -24.07 10.95 -12.32
C PRO A 220 -23.66 12.19 -13.13
N ASN A 221 -22.36 12.33 -13.33
CA ASN A 221 -21.81 13.09 -14.44
C ASN A 221 -21.45 12.16 -15.57
#